data_15e968da5f0974acc16ff00286af4562
#
_entry.id   15e968da5f0974acc16ff00286af4562
#
_cell.length_a   1.000
_cell.length_b   1.000
_cell.length_c   1.000
_cell.angle_alpha   90.00
_cell.angle_beta   90.00
_cell.angle_gamma   90.00
#
_symmetry.space_group_name_H-M   'P 1'
#
loop_
_entity.id
_entity.type
_entity.pdbx_description
1 polymer ?
#
loop_
_entity_poly.entity_id
_entity_poly.type
_entity_poly.pdbx_seq_one_letter_code
_entity_poly.pdbx_strand_id
1 'polypeptide(L)'
;MFKLRYILYTLILSLIMFIAFKGIDLMKNVSNVDQEKFEMLMNSEYQKYLYDNPISASYLGDLRYNTKWNDVSLDKIKADNLHDLAIIDQLEKMDLSSFTEANILNFKLFLDQYKNQVELYEFKIYLMPFSHRGGIQLQHETAESLPLTTLNNYEDWLTRLENINTYIDQIIILARNGVDSGIVPPKILMQRVKKQLDFHNVSSPIDSPFYKVFKNLPNTLNNEEKNYITQRAQT
;
A
#
# COMPACT_ATOMS: atom_id res chain seq x y z
N MET A 1 -46.23 29.82 51.70
CA MET A 1 -45.28 28.69 51.85
C MET A 1 -45.35 27.65 50.74
N PHE A 2 -46.55 27.25 50.22
CA PHE A 2 -46.67 26.20 49.17
C PHE A 2 -46.03 26.59 47.82
N LYS A 3 -46.20 27.81 47.31
CA LYS A 3 -45.65 28.24 46.01
C LYS A 3 -44.12 28.22 45.95
N LEU A 4 -43.43 28.50 47.08
CA LEU A 4 -41.96 28.51 47.10
C LEU A 4 -41.37 27.08 47.02
N ARG A 5 -42.05 26.09 47.61
CA ARG A 5 -41.65 24.68 47.52
C ARG A 5 -41.80 24.14 46.08
N TYR A 6 -42.86 24.48 45.36
CA TYR A 6 -43.03 24.07 43.97
C TYR A 6 -41.97 24.66 43.07
N ILE A 7 -41.60 25.93 43.23
CA ILE A 7 -40.51 26.56 42.48
C ILE A 7 -39.18 25.86 42.77
N LEU A 8 -38.92 25.52 44.01
CA LEU A 8 -37.69 24.81 44.37
C LEU A 8 -37.63 23.40 43.75
N TYR A 9 -38.75 22.66 43.75
CA TYR A 9 -38.82 21.33 43.13
C TYR A 9 -38.65 21.40 41.62
N THR A 10 -39.22 22.38 40.91
CA THR A 10 -39.04 22.56 39.48
C THR A 10 -37.59 22.91 39.10
N LEU A 11 -36.93 23.74 39.91
CA LEU A 11 -35.50 24.08 39.73
C LEU A 11 -34.58 22.86 39.92
N ILE A 12 -34.86 22.04 40.97
CA ILE A 12 -34.06 20.81 41.21
C ILE A 12 -34.29 19.83 40.07
N LEU A 13 -35.51 19.64 39.58
CA LEU A 13 -35.83 18.73 38.47
C LEU A 13 -35.17 19.18 37.17
N SER A 14 -35.16 20.49 36.88
CA SER A 14 -34.47 21.03 35.69
C SER A 14 -32.96 20.88 35.77
N LEU A 15 -32.37 21.03 36.99
CA LEU A 15 -30.93 20.81 37.20
C LEU A 15 -30.54 19.35 37.01
N ILE A 16 -31.37 18.43 37.51
CA ILE A 16 -31.14 16.96 37.33
C ILE A 16 -31.27 16.61 35.84
N MET A 17 -32.26 17.12 35.11
CA MET A 17 -32.37 16.90 33.66
C MET A 17 -31.19 17.50 32.89
N PHE A 18 -30.70 18.68 33.27
CA PHE A 18 -29.52 19.28 32.65
C PHE A 18 -28.25 18.48 32.89
N ILE A 19 -28.04 17.98 34.09
CA ILE A 19 -26.89 17.11 34.43
C ILE A 19 -26.99 15.78 33.70
N ALA A 20 -28.19 15.18 33.62
CA ALA A 20 -28.41 13.95 32.86
C ALA A 20 -28.17 14.16 31.37
N PHE A 21 -28.65 15.26 30.79
CA PHE A 21 -28.43 15.60 29.37
C PHE A 21 -26.95 15.85 29.06
N LYS A 22 -26.24 16.61 29.92
CA LYS A 22 -24.78 16.80 29.82
C LYS A 22 -24.02 15.49 30.00
N GLY A 23 -24.46 14.58 30.84
CA GLY A 23 -23.89 13.26 31.04
C GLY A 23 -24.06 12.40 29.79
N ILE A 24 -25.23 12.44 29.14
CA ILE A 24 -25.50 11.73 27.88
C ILE A 24 -24.63 12.28 26.74
N ASP A 25 -24.49 13.63 26.62
CA ASP A 25 -23.61 14.24 25.61
C ASP A 25 -22.13 13.92 25.84
N LEU A 26 -21.67 13.91 27.09
CA LEU A 26 -20.32 13.46 27.41
C LEU A 26 -20.09 11.98 27.08
N MET A 27 -21.08 11.11 27.39
CA MET A 27 -21.00 9.70 27.03
C MET A 27 -21.00 9.50 25.49
N LYS A 28 -21.81 10.23 24.75
CA LYS A 28 -21.79 10.19 23.26
C LYS A 28 -20.45 10.65 22.70
N ASN A 29 -19.87 11.73 23.25
CA ASN A 29 -18.56 12.21 22.81
C ASN A 29 -17.42 11.25 23.15
N VAL A 30 -17.47 10.58 24.32
CA VAL A 30 -16.51 9.54 24.68
C VAL A 30 -16.69 8.29 23.81
N SER A 31 -17.94 7.98 23.40
CA SER A 31 -18.22 6.78 22.61
C SER A 31 -17.75 6.86 21.16
N ASN A 32 -17.53 8.05 20.58
CA ASN A 32 -17.05 8.19 19.21
C ASN A 32 -15.52 8.24 19.06
N VAL A 33 -14.78 8.34 20.17
CA VAL A 33 -13.31 8.52 20.12
C VAL A 33 -12.61 7.36 19.44
N ASP A 34 -13.00 6.12 19.70
CA ASP A 34 -12.32 4.96 19.11
C ASP A 34 -12.73 4.75 17.64
N GLN A 35 -13.96 5.10 17.25
CA GLN A 35 -14.34 5.14 15.85
C GLN A 35 -13.53 6.18 15.05
N GLU A 36 -13.37 7.39 15.58
CA GLU A 36 -12.55 8.43 14.95
C GLU A 36 -11.08 8.01 14.86
N LYS A 37 -10.52 7.40 15.92
CA LYS A 37 -9.16 6.83 15.89
C LYS A 37 -9.02 5.75 14.82
N PHE A 38 -10.01 4.88 14.68
CA PHE A 38 -10.00 3.84 13.66
C PHE A 38 -10.04 4.42 12.24
N GLU A 39 -10.87 5.43 11.99
CA GLU A 39 -10.93 6.11 10.70
C GLU A 39 -9.61 6.83 10.35
N MET A 40 -8.98 7.49 11.34
CA MET A 40 -7.66 8.08 11.17
C MET A 40 -6.59 7.02 10.92
N LEU A 41 -6.66 5.88 11.62
CA LEU A 41 -5.74 4.77 11.43
C LEU A 41 -5.86 4.21 10.01
N MET A 42 -7.06 3.91 9.53
CA MET A 42 -7.28 3.44 8.16
C MET A 42 -6.67 4.39 7.12
N ASN A 43 -6.85 5.71 7.31
CA ASN A 43 -6.29 6.69 6.38
C ASN A 43 -4.75 6.74 6.45
N SER A 44 -4.16 6.69 7.65
CA SER A 44 -2.69 6.68 7.80
C SER A 44 -2.08 5.43 7.19
N GLU A 45 -2.69 4.26 7.39
CA GLU A 45 -2.24 3.01 6.82
C GLU A 45 -2.41 2.97 5.29
N TYR A 46 -3.46 3.59 4.76
CA TYR A 46 -3.60 3.76 3.31
C TYR A 46 -2.48 4.64 2.72
N GLN A 47 -2.11 5.75 3.38
CA GLN A 47 -0.98 6.57 2.93
C GLN A 47 0.36 5.82 3.04
N LYS A 48 0.56 5.04 4.10
CA LYS A 48 1.72 4.15 4.26
C LYS A 48 1.75 3.10 3.14
N TYR A 49 0.62 2.46 2.84
CA TYR A 49 0.51 1.49 1.75
C TYR A 49 0.95 2.09 0.41
N LEU A 50 0.49 3.30 0.06
CA LEU A 50 0.88 3.99 -1.18
C LEU A 50 2.39 4.30 -1.21
N TYR A 51 2.96 4.71 -0.08
CA TYR A 51 4.39 4.98 0.05
C TYR A 51 5.24 3.71 -0.11
N ASP A 52 4.85 2.62 0.55
CA ASP A 52 5.57 1.35 0.56
C ASP A 52 5.38 0.55 -0.74
N ASN A 53 4.31 0.85 -1.48
CA ASN A 53 3.96 0.17 -2.73
C ASN A 53 3.87 1.16 -3.91
N PRO A 54 5.00 1.78 -4.33
CA PRO A 54 5.04 2.76 -5.41
C PRO A 54 4.41 2.30 -6.73
N ILE A 55 4.55 1.02 -7.06
CA ILE A 55 3.95 0.43 -8.26
C ILE A 55 2.41 0.43 -8.14
N SER A 56 1.88 -0.01 -7.00
CA SER A 56 0.45 0.00 -6.74
C SER A 56 -0.10 1.44 -6.67
N ALA A 57 0.66 2.37 -6.07
CA ALA A 57 0.30 3.79 -6.06
C ALA A 57 0.14 4.33 -7.49
N SER A 58 1.08 4.02 -8.39
CA SER A 58 1.00 4.41 -9.80
C SER A 58 -0.25 3.85 -10.49
N TYR A 59 -0.61 2.57 -10.26
CA TYR A 59 -1.84 1.97 -10.80
C TYR A 59 -3.12 2.63 -10.26
N LEU A 60 -3.09 3.11 -9.02
CA LEU A 60 -4.20 3.85 -8.40
C LEU A 60 -4.25 5.33 -8.80
N GLY A 61 -3.31 5.80 -9.63
CA GLY A 61 -3.24 7.18 -10.11
C GLY A 61 -2.52 8.13 -9.16
N ASP A 62 -1.88 7.63 -8.10
CA ASP A 62 -1.04 8.42 -7.22
C ASP A 62 0.40 8.46 -7.76
N LEU A 63 0.75 9.59 -8.36
CA LEU A 63 2.03 9.77 -9.04
C LEU A 63 3.19 10.20 -8.13
N ARG A 64 2.95 10.40 -6.83
CA ARG A 64 3.98 10.88 -5.87
C ARG A 64 5.20 9.99 -5.79
N TYR A 65 5.08 8.71 -6.14
CA TYR A 65 6.12 7.71 -5.96
C TYR A 65 6.56 7.07 -7.28
N ASN A 66 6.25 7.69 -8.42
CA ASN A 66 6.47 7.13 -9.76
C ASN A 66 7.94 6.82 -10.09
N THR A 67 8.89 7.47 -9.40
CA THR A 67 10.33 7.24 -9.58
C THR A 67 10.88 6.06 -8.77
N LYS A 68 10.05 5.40 -7.93
CA LYS A 68 10.50 4.41 -6.95
C LYS A 68 10.01 3.01 -7.30
N TRP A 69 10.80 2.01 -6.90
CA TRP A 69 10.38 0.62 -6.74
C TRP A 69 9.98 0.34 -5.30
N ASN A 70 9.24 -0.76 -5.08
CA ASN A 70 8.97 -1.25 -3.72
C ASN A 70 10.30 -1.66 -3.06
N ASP A 71 10.47 -1.35 -1.79
CA ASP A 71 11.55 -1.93 -0.99
C ASP A 71 11.10 -3.32 -0.48
N VAL A 72 11.77 -4.36 -0.98
CA VAL A 72 11.51 -5.75 -0.59
C VAL A 72 12.71 -6.36 0.14
N SER A 73 13.55 -5.52 0.77
CA SER A 73 14.64 -5.97 1.60
C SER A 73 14.15 -6.77 2.81
N LEU A 74 14.98 -7.68 3.32
CA LEU A 74 14.67 -8.45 4.53
C LEU A 74 14.40 -7.55 5.74
N ASP A 75 15.13 -6.43 5.85
CA ASP A 75 14.94 -5.47 6.93
C ASP A 75 13.57 -4.79 6.85
N LYS A 76 13.16 -4.38 5.64
CA LYS A 76 11.83 -3.80 5.41
C LYS A 76 10.73 -4.81 5.72
N ILE A 77 10.84 -6.03 5.22
CA ILE A 77 9.88 -7.13 5.46
C ILE A 77 9.73 -7.40 6.97
N LYS A 78 10.84 -7.43 7.71
CA LYS A 78 10.82 -7.57 9.16
C LYS A 78 10.19 -6.39 9.87
N ALA A 79 10.51 -5.16 9.44
CA ALA A 79 9.93 -3.94 9.98
C ALA A 79 8.41 -3.88 9.73
N ASP A 80 7.96 -4.28 8.55
CA ASP A 80 6.53 -4.36 8.22
C ASP A 80 5.80 -5.36 9.10
N ASN A 81 6.36 -6.55 9.34
CA ASN A 81 5.74 -7.52 10.24
C ASN A 81 5.62 -6.99 11.68
N LEU A 82 6.63 -6.27 12.19
CA LEU A 82 6.55 -5.64 13.51
C LEU A 82 5.48 -4.53 13.55
N HIS A 83 5.36 -3.78 12.48
CA HIS A 83 4.31 -2.78 12.32
C HIS A 83 2.92 -3.43 12.31
N ASP A 84 2.74 -4.51 11.55
CA ASP A 84 1.47 -5.23 11.45
C ASP A 84 1.02 -5.76 12.82
N LEU A 85 1.96 -6.33 13.60
CA LEU A 85 1.69 -6.75 14.98
C LEU A 85 1.26 -5.58 15.87
N ALA A 86 1.89 -4.41 15.74
CA ALA A 86 1.51 -3.22 16.50
C ALA A 86 0.12 -2.69 16.11
N ILE A 87 -0.25 -2.76 14.83
CA ILE A 87 -1.60 -2.41 14.36
C ILE A 87 -2.65 -3.37 14.94
N ILE A 88 -2.38 -4.69 14.93
CA ILE A 88 -3.28 -5.69 15.55
C ILE A 88 -3.49 -5.38 17.03
N ASP A 89 -2.40 -5.14 17.79
CA ASP A 89 -2.46 -4.80 19.22
C ASP A 89 -3.27 -3.51 19.46
N GLN A 90 -3.12 -2.50 18.60
CA GLN A 90 -3.89 -1.26 18.68
C GLN A 90 -5.38 -1.48 18.41
N LEU A 91 -5.71 -2.28 17.38
CA LEU A 91 -7.08 -2.58 17.02
C LEU A 91 -7.79 -3.40 18.10
N GLU A 92 -7.14 -4.43 18.66
CA GLU A 92 -7.73 -5.31 19.67
C GLU A 92 -8.05 -4.59 21.01
N LYS A 93 -7.51 -3.40 21.22
CA LYS A 93 -7.80 -2.55 22.39
C LYS A 93 -8.94 -1.55 22.19
N MET A 94 -9.50 -1.46 20.97
CA MET A 94 -10.56 -0.50 20.67
C MET A 94 -11.93 -0.98 21.17
N ASP A 95 -12.70 -0.05 21.75
CA ASP A 95 -14.10 -0.30 22.09
C ASP A 95 -15.01 -0.07 20.88
N LEU A 96 -15.64 -1.14 20.40
CA LEU A 96 -16.52 -1.11 19.23
C LEU A 96 -17.97 -0.76 19.55
N SER A 97 -18.31 -0.47 20.81
CA SER A 97 -19.69 -0.25 21.25
C SER A 97 -20.38 0.95 20.57
N SER A 98 -19.58 1.91 20.10
CA SER A 98 -20.03 3.11 19.40
C SER A 98 -19.92 3.07 17.88
N PHE A 99 -19.36 1.99 17.33
CA PHE A 99 -19.13 1.89 15.88
C PHE A 99 -20.44 1.70 15.15
N THR A 100 -20.56 2.33 13.97
CA THR A 100 -21.63 2.02 13.02
C THR A 100 -21.47 0.59 12.46
N GLU A 101 -22.54 -0.02 11.97
CA GLU A 101 -22.47 -1.35 11.34
C GLU A 101 -21.45 -1.40 10.20
N ALA A 102 -21.37 -0.35 9.39
CA ALA A 102 -20.39 -0.24 8.32
C ALA A 102 -18.95 -0.21 8.87
N ASN A 103 -18.69 0.54 9.94
CA ASN A 103 -17.37 0.58 10.55
C ASN A 103 -17.01 -0.69 11.33
N ILE A 104 -17.99 -1.41 11.87
CA ILE A 104 -17.74 -2.75 12.42
C ILE A 104 -17.28 -3.72 11.32
N LEU A 105 -17.90 -3.68 10.13
CA LEU A 105 -17.45 -4.49 8.99
C LEU A 105 -16.06 -4.08 8.53
N ASN A 106 -15.82 -2.79 8.33
CA ASN A 106 -14.49 -2.28 7.95
C ASN A 106 -13.43 -2.67 8.97
N PHE A 107 -13.73 -2.55 10.26
CA PHE A 107 -12.82 -2.95 11.34
C PHE A 107 -12.44 -4.45 11.25
N LYS A 108 -13.43 -5.33 11.07
CA LYS A 108 -13.19 -6.76 10.95
C LYS A 108 -12.30 -7.08 9.75
N LEU A 109 -12.62 -6.50 8.57
CA LEU A 109 -11.83 -6.69 7.35
C LEU A 109 -10.40 -6.16 7.51
N PHE A 110 -10.26 -5.01 8.16
CA PHE A 110 -8.95 -4.40 8.39
C PHE A 110 -8.10 -5.22 9.36
N LEU A 111 -8.68 -5.69 10.47
CA LEU A 111 -8.01 -6.58 11.41
C LEU A 111 -7.61 -7.90 10.77
N ASP A 112 -8.53 -8.52 10.00
CA ASP A 112 -8.25 -9.78 9.28
C ASP A 112 -7.13 -9.60 8.25
N GLN A 113 -7.06 -8.45 7.56
CA GLN A 113 -5.97 -8.14 6.65
C GLN A 113 -4.61 -8.19 7.35
N TYR A 114 -4.46 -7.53 8.50
CA TYR A 114 -3.19 -7.52 9.24
C TYR A 114 -2.85 -8.89 9.83
N LYS A 115 -3.84 -9.63 10.34
CA LYS A 115 -3.64 -11.01 10.81
C LYS A 115 -3.14 -11.92 9.67
N ASN A 116 -3.72 -11.79 8.49
CA ASN A 116 -3.27 -12.54 7.31
C ASN A 116 -1.84 -12.16 6.89
N GLN A 117 -1.45 -10.88 6.97
CA GLN A 117 -0.08 -10.46 6.65
C GLN A 117 0.94 -11.06 7.61
N VAL A 118 0.66 -11.05 8.91
CA VAL A 118 1.50 -11.70 9.93
C VAL A 118 1.61 -13.21 9.67
N GLU A 119 0.50 -13.88 9.34
CA GLU A 119 0.50 -15.30 9.00
C GLU A 119 1.36 -15.59 7.75
N LEU A 120 1.24 -14.78 6.70
CA LEU A 120 2.06 -14.90 5.48
C LEU A 120 3.55 -14.70 5.78
N TYR A 121 3.89 -13.80 6.71
CA TYR A 121 5.26 -13.62 7.17
C TYR A 121 5.78 -14.87 7.89
N GLU A 122 4.99 -15.47 8.76
CA GLU A 122 5.35 -16.73 9.48
C GLU A 122 5.60 -17.89 8.50
N PHE A 123 4.77 -18.00 7.44
CA PHE A 123 4.98 -18.96 6.35
C PHE A 123 6.15 -18.59 5.42
N LYS A 124 6.79 -17.45 5.63
CA LYS A 124 7.92 -16.95 4.83
C LYS A 124 7.64 -16.90 3.32
N ILE A 125 6.41 -16.57 2.94
CA ILE A 125 6.00 -16.49 1.53
C ILE A 125 6.85 -15.49 0.75
N TYR A 126 7.36 -14.46 1.39
CA TYR A 126 8.29 -13.47 0.81
C TYR A 126 9.58 -14.09 0.25
N LEU A 127 9.97 -15.31 0.68
CA LEU A 127 11.12 -16.04 0.12
C LEU A 127 10.84 -16.67 -1.25
N MET A 128 9.59 -16.59 -1.73
CA MET A 128 9.18 -17.05 -3.06
C MET A 128 8.79 -15.86 -3.96
N PRO A 129 9.72 -14.94 -4.31
CA PRO A 129 9.40 -13.70 -5.00
C PRO A 129 9.00 -13.87 -6.48
N PHE A 130 9.08 -15.09 -7.01
CA PHE A 130 8.76 -15.39 -8.39
C PHE A 130 7.45 -16.17 -8.53
N SER A 131 6.56 -15.69 -9.38
CA SER A 131 5.40 -16.42 -9.84
C SER A 131 5.21 -16.16 -11.34
N HIS A 132 4.51 -17.06 -12.05
CA HIS A 132 4.23 -16.86 -13.48
C HIS A 132 3.20 -15.75 -13.75
N ARG A 133 2.57 -15.18 -12.70
CA ARG A 133 1.58 -14.10 -12.76
C ARG A 133 2.08 -12.79 -12.17
N GLY A 134 3.26 -12.78 -11.59
CA GLY A 134 3.83 -11.61 -10.94
C GLY A 134 5.30 -11.82 -10.63
N GLY A 135 6.02 -10.75 -10.46
CA GLY A 135 7.45 -10.71 -10.19
C GLY A 135 8.17 -9.76 -11.13
N ILE A 136 9.48 -9.66 -10.95
CA ILE A 136 10.33 -8.70 -11.70
C ILE A 136 10.27 -8.92 -13.21
N GLN A 137 10.09 -10.15 -13.67
CA GLN A 137 10.03 -10.48 -15.09
C GLN A 137 8.82 -9.91 -15.83
N LEU A 138 7.81 -9.43 -15.11
CA LEU A 138 6.60 -8.81 -15.67
C LEU A 138 6.54 -7.29 -15.43
N GLN A 139 7.55 -6.70 -14.79
CA GLN A 139 7.51 -5.27 -14.43
C GLN A 139 7.58 -4.32 -15.65
N HIS A 140 7.98 -4.80 -16.82
CA HIS A 140 7.89 -4.04 -18.06
C HIS A 140 6.42 -3.68 -18.43
N GLU A 141 5.44 -4.48 -17.99
CA GLU A 141 4.01 -4.23 -18.21
C GLU A 141 3.50 -3.03 -17.38
N THR A 142 4.21 -2.66 -16.32
CA THR A 142 3.85 -1.49 -15.49
C THR A 142 3.78 -0.23 -16.32
N ALA A 143 4.75 0.00 -17.22
CA ALA A 143 4.78 1.18 -18.08
C ALA A 143 3.54 1.31 -18.99
N GLU A 144 2.97 0.19 -19.42
CA GLU A 144 1.78 0.18 -20.30
C GLU A 144 0.52 0.67 -19.58
N SER A 145 0.53 0.64 -18.24
CA SER A 145 -0.58 1.08 -17.39
C SER A 145 -0.39 2.51 -16.85
N LEU A 146 0.79 3.11 -17.05
CA LEU A 146 1.06 4.47 -16.61
C LEU A 146 0.49 5.51 -17.60
N PRO A 147 0.03 6.68 -17.11
CA PRO A 147 -0.42 7.77 -17.96
C PRO A 147 0.78 8.52 -18.59
N LEU A 148 1.54 7.85 -19.48
CA LEU A 148 2.73 8.41 -20.15
C LEU A 148 2.33 9.43 -21.23
N THR A 149 1.94 10.64 -20.83
CA THR A 149 1.43 11.69 -21.73
C THR A 149 2.25 12.98 -21.70
N THR A 150 3.11 13.17 -20.71
CA THR A 150 3.94 14.36 -20.54
C THR A 150 5.42 14.00 -20.44
N LEU A 151 6.31 14.94 -20.70
CA LEU A 151 7.76 14.77 -20.48
C LEU A 151 8.05 14.24 -19.07
N ASN A 152 7.45 14.84 -18.05
CA ASN A 152 7.68 14.46 -16.65
C ASN A 152 7.28 12.99 -16.37
N ASN A 153 6.20 12.49 -16.97
CA ASN A 153 5.81 11.09 -16.80
C ASN A 153 6.88 10.13 -17.37
N TYR A 154 7.49 10.47 -18.49
CA TYR A 154 8.59 9.68 -19.07
C TYR A 154 9.88 9.81 -18.26
N GLU A 155 10.18 10.97 -17.73
CA GLU A 155 11.34 11.18 -16.85
C GLU A 155 11.20 10.38 -15.54
N ASP A 156 10.02 10.36 -14.95
CA ASP A 156 9.71 9.54 -13.77
C ASP A 156 9.92 8.06 -14.06
N TRP A 157 9.43 7.58 -15.21
CA TRP A 157 9.60 6.18 -15.61
C TRP A 157 11.08 5.84 -15.87
N LEU A 158 11.81 6.68 -16.58
CA LEU A 158 13.24 6.50 -16.80
C LEU A 158 14.02 6.48 -15.48
N THR A 159 13.73 7.40 -14.57
CA THR A 159 14.33 7.42 -13.23
C THR A 159 14.02 6.15 -12.44
N ARG A 160 12.78 5.63 -12.56
CA ARG A 160 12.42 4.35 -11.96
C ARG A 160 13.26 3.21 -12.54
N LEU A 161 13.45 3.16 -13.87
CA LEU A 161 14.27 2.14 -14.53
C LEU A 161 15.74 2.22 -14.13
N GLU A 162 16.32 3.40 -13.99
CA GLU A 162 17.69 3.61 -13.52
C GLU A 162 17.92 2.99 -12.11
N ASN A 163 16.88 2.94 -11.28
CA ASN A 163 16.92 2.41 -9.92
C ASN A 163 16.51 0.92 -9.83
N ILE A 164 16.25 0.22 -10.95
CA ILE A 164 15.73 -1.15 -10.95
C ILE A 164 16.71 -2.16 -10.34
N ASN A 165 18.02 -1.91 -10.44
CA ASN A 165 19.05 -2.83 -9.97
C ASN A 165 18.90 -3.14 -8.47
N THR A 166 18.66 -2.12 -7.64
CA THR A 166 18.44 -2.30 -6.19
C THR A 166 17.27 -3.24 -5.92
N TYR A 167 16.17 -3.08 -6.64
CA TYR A 167 15.00 -3.93 -6.51
C TYR A 167 15.28 -5.38 -6.96
N ILE A 168 16.03 -5.55 -8.07
CA ILE A 168 16.45 -6.87 -8.55
C ILE A 168 17.34 -7.56 -7.52
N ASP A 169 18.33 -6.85 -6.96
CA ASP A 169 19.25 -7.41 -5.97
C ASP A 169 18.53 -7.89 -4.72
N GLN A 170 17.55 -7.13 -4.23
CA GLN A 170 16.71 -7.53 -3.11
C GLN A 170 15.93 -8.82 -3.42
N ILE A 171 15.33 -8.93 -4.61
CA ILE A 171 14.61 -10.13 -5.06
C ILE A 171 15.55 -11.34 -5.14
N ILE A 172 16.77 -11.16 -5.64
CA ILE A 172 17.79 -12.22 -5.69
C ILE A 172 18.14 -12.69 -4.28
N ILE A 173 18.31 -11.78 -3.32
CA ILE A 173 18.57 -12.11 -1.92
C ILE A 173 17.42 -12.94 -1.34
N LEU A 174 16.16 -12.52 -1.55
CA LEU A 174 14.99 -13.27 -1.09
C LEU A 174 14.96 -14.68 -1.67
N ALA A 175 15.16 -14.81 -2.99
CA ALA A 175 15.15 -16.10 -3.67
C ALA A 175 16.27 -17.03 -3.19
N ARG A 176 17.48 -16.52 -2.95
CA ARG A 176 18.60 -17.29 -2.40
C ARG A 176 18.27 -17.79 -0.99
N ASN A 177 17.78 -16.91 -0.12
CA ASN A 177 17.32 -17.32 1.22
C ASN A 177 16.22 -18.39 1.16
N GLY A 178 15.34 -18.32 0.15
CA GLY A 178 14.33 -19.34 -0.11
C GLY A 178 14.95 -20.70 -0.43
N VAL A 179 15.94 -20.73 -1.35
CA VAL A 179 16.68 -21.95 -1.70
C VAL A 179 17.39 -22.52 -0.48
N ASP A 180 18.10 -21.69 0.28
CA ASP A 180 18.87 -22.11 1.47
C ASP A 180 17.95 -22.66 2.58
N SER A 181 16.73 -22.16 2.65
CA SER A 181 15.72 -22.60 3.63
C SER A 181 14.82 -23.74 3.14
N GLY A 182 14.95 -24.17 1.88
CA GLY A 182 14.07 -25.17 1.27
C GLY A 182 12.66 -24.65 0.95
N ILE A 183 12.46 -23.32 0.96
CA ILE A 183 11.18 -22.65 0.66
C ILE A 183 11.24 -22.13 -0.77
N VAL A 184 10.77 -22.93 -1.71
CA VAL A 184 10.89 -22.65 -3.14
C VAL A 184 9.56 -22.85 -3.87
N PRO A 185 9.30 -22.08 -4.94
CA PRO A 185 8.12 -22.30 -5.78
C PRO A 185 8.15 -23.67 -6.47
N PRO A 186 6.99 -24.24 -6.82
CA PRO A 186 6.92 -25.50 -7.58
C PRO A 186 7.70 -25.41 -8.91
N LYS A 187 8.40 -26.50 -9.29
CA LYS A 187 9.22 -26.58 -10.50
C LYS A 187 8.48 -26.14 -11.76
N ILE A 188 7.21 -26.52 -11.91
CA ILE A 188 6.41 -26.15 -13.08
C ILE A 188 6.22 -24.63 -13.22
N LEU A 189 6.12 -23.91 -12.11
CA LEU A 189 6.02 -22.45 -12.11
C LEU A 189 7.37 -21.83 -12.52
N MET A 190 8.47 -22.33 -11.98
CA MET A 190 9.81 -21.84 -12.31
C MET A 190 10.19 -22.07 -13.77
N GLN A 191 9.72 -23.14 -14.40
CA GLN A 191 9.90 -23.35 -15.85
C GLN A 191 9.18 -22.27 -16.69
N ARG A 192 8.04 -21.76 -16.24
CA ARG A 192 7.33 -20.65 -16.89
C ARG A 192 8.02 -19.32 -16.66
N VAL A 193 8.45 -19.06 -15.42
CA VAL A 193 9.22 -17.87 -15.04
C VAL A 193 10.51 -17.77 -15.85
N LYS A 194 11.22 -18.90 -16.03
CA LYS A 194 12.44 -18.93 -16.87
C LYS A 194 12.17 -18.43 -18.30
N LYS A 195 11.10 -18.88 -18.94
CA LYS A 195 10.73 -18.41 -20.28
C LYS A 195 10.41 -16.90 -20.33
N GLN A 196 9.81 -16.37 -19.27
CA GLN A 196 9.55 -14.93 -19.14
C GLN A 196 10.84 -14.13 -18.93
N LEU A 197 11.81 -14.67 -18.18
CA LEU A 197 13.12 -14.04 -18.00
C LEU A 197 13.95 -14.09 -19.29
N ASP A 198 13.88 -15.19 -20.04
CA ASP A 198 14.58 -15.33 -21.34
C ASP A 198 14.14 -14.23 -22.32
N PHE A 199 12.91 -13.71 -22.22
CA PHE A 199 12.39 -12.62 -23.01
C PHE A 199 13.12 -11.28 -22.79
N HIS A 200 13.74 -11.10 -21.63
CA HIS A 200 14.53 -9.91 -21.30
C HIS A 200 16.02 -10.04 -21.70
N ASN A 201 16.45 -11.21 -22.14
CA ASN A 201 17.84 -11.42 -22.57
C ASN A 201 18.03 -10.92 -24.02
N VAL A 202 18.22 -9.61 -24.16
CA VAL A 202 18.36 -8.92 -25.45
C VAL A 202 19.74 -8.28 -25.58
N SER A 203 20.19 -8.07 -26.81
CA SER A 203 21.53 -7.52 -27.10
C SER A 203 21.56 -5.99 -27.16
N SER A 204 20.40 -5.35 -27.26
CA SER A 204 20.30 -3.90 -27.37
C SER A 204 19.14 -3.38 -26.51
N PRO A 205 19.30 -2.21 -25.86
CA PRO A 205 18.22 -1.59 -25.08
C PRO A 205 16.91 -1.41 -25.85
N ILE A 206 16.97 -1.10 -27.17
CA ILE A 206 15.79 -0.91 -28.01
C ILE A 206 14.96 -2.17 -28.24
N ASP A 207 15.57 -3.35 -28.02
CA ASP A 207 14.90 -4.65 -28.11
C ASP A 207 14.30 -5.08 -26.78
N SER A 208 14.63 -4.37 -25.69
CA SER A 208 14.09 -4.64 -24.36
C SER A 208 12.58 -4.44 -24.32
N PRO A 209 11.84 -5.34 -23.64
CA PRO A 209 10.42 -5.12 -23.36
C PRO A 209 10.14 -3.79 -22.64
N PHE A 210 11.03 -3.33 -21.79
CA PHE A 210 10.94 -2.02 -21.12
C PHE A 210 11.00 -0.83 -22.09
N TYR A 211 11.62 -1.01 -23.26
CA TYR A 211 11.71 0.04 -24.28
C TYR A 211 10.40 0.24 -25.07
N LYS A 212 9.43 -0.65 -24.94
CA LYS A 212 8.18 -0.65 -25.75
C LYS A 212 7.46 0.70 -25.72
N VAL A 213 7.37 1.35 -24.55
CA VAL A 213 6.67 2.64 -24.38
C VAL A 213 7.37 3.82 -25.04
N PHE A 214 8.66 3.68 -25.41
CA PHE A 214 9.43 4.72 -26.11
C PHE A 214 9.34 4.61 -27.64
N LYS A 215 8.80 3.50 -28.18
CA LYS A 215 8.68 3.30 -29.63
C LYS A 215 7.61 4.20 -30.28
N ASN A 216 6.59 4.58 -29.53
CA ASN A 216 5.47 5.39 -29.99
C ASN A 216 5.15 6.50 -28.99
N LEU A 217 5.94 7.55 -29.03
CA LEU A 217 5.75 8.70 -28.14
C LEU A 217 4.51 9.52 -28.55
N PRO A 218 3.73 10.03 -27.57
CA PRO A 218 2.45 10.71 -27.86
C PRO A 218 2.66 12.06 -28.54
N ASN A 219 1.60 12.54 -29.23
CA ASN A 219 1.62 13.84 -29.91
C ASN A 219 1.57 15.04 -28.93
N THR A 220 1.34 14.80 -27.68
CA THR A 220 1.44 15.83 -26.62
C THR A 220 2.86 16.29 -26.37
N LEU A 221 3.87 15.51 -26.77
CA LEU A 221 5.29 15.85 -26.70
C LEU A 221 5.73 16.52 -28.02
N ASN A 222 6.54 17.59 -27.90
CA ASN A 222 7.19 18.22 -29.04
C ASN A 222 8.42 17.39 -29.53
N ASN A 223 9.01 17.77 -30.65
CA ASN A 223 10.12 17.02 -31.24
C ASN A 223 11.39 17.00 -30.37
N GLU A 224 11.65 18.07 -29.65
CA GLU A 224 12.81 18.18 -28.77
C GLU A 224 12.67 17.24 -27.57
N GLU A 225 11.50 17.23 -26.94
CA GLU A 225 11.15 16.29 -25.86
C GLU A 225 11.23 14.83 -26.28
N LYS A 226 10.70 14.52 -27.49
CA LYS A 226 10.77 13.16 -28.05
C LYS A 226 12.21 12.70 -28.27
N ASN A 227 13.05 13.58 -28.83
CA ASN A 227 14.46 13.27 -29.03
C ASN A 227 15.20 13.06 -27.71
N TYR A 228 14.96 13.91 -26.73
CA TYR A 228 15.56 13.81 -25.39
C TYR A 228 15.19 12.48 -24.72
N ILE A 229 13.89 12.13 -24.67
CA ILE A 229 13.40 10.89 -24.08
C ILE A 229 14.03 9.67 -24.78
N THR A 230 14.05 9.67 -26.12
CA THR A 230 14.58 8.56 -26.94
C THR A 230 16.07 8.35 -26.67
N GLN A 231 16.86 9.41 -26.60
CA GLN A 231 18.29 9.33 -26.29
C GLN A 231 18.53 8.77 -24.89
N ARG A 232 17.83 9.30 -23.88
CA ARG A 232 17.98 8.85 -22.51
C ARG A 232 17.53 7.39 -22.29
N ALA A 233 16.53 6.92 -23.03
CA ALA A 233 16.05 5.54 -22.95
C ALA A 233 17.01 4.51 -23.60
N GLN A 234 18.06 4.95 -24.31
CA GLN A 234 19.06 4.10 -24.96
C GLN A 234 20.37 3.99 -24.17
N THR A 235 20.51 4.79 -23.13
CA THR A 235 21.67 4.77 -22.23
C THR A 235 21.45 3.85 -21.04
#